data_f6c0672fbdac11db932e1ae98cdfbdca
#
_entry.id   f6c0672fbdac11db932e1ae98cdfbdca
#
_cell.length_a   1.000
_cell.length_b   1.000
_cell.length_c   1.000
_cell.angle_alpha   90.00
_cell.angle_beta   90.00
_cell.angle_gamma   90.00
#
_symmetry.space_group_name_H-M   'P 1'
#
loop_
_entity.id
_entity.type
_entity.pdbx_description
1 polymer ?
#
loop_
_entity_poly.entity_id
_entity_poly.type
_entity_poly.pdbx_seq_one_letter_code
_entity_poly.pdbx_strand_id
1 'polypeptide(L)'
;MNTINITTKKLIVIIGLGLALAANTYFYISKGDAPKKSSNQTLAQAALTKIGEKCLDFGERAVASNTPIIEFQQLEREAKRSDVIQRCMTDNGYVQNPAWLGYARPIVKTDADKASISTDEAITNLSRKQMQVLSPVAGRPDYWVKK
;
A
#
# COMPACT_ATOMS: atom_id res chain seq x y z
N MET A 1 -11.05 -57.07 -36.28
CA MET A 1 -11.41 -55.71 -36.75
C MET A 1 -10.81 -54.67 -35.77
N ASN A 2 -9.59 -54.24 -36.08
CA ASN A 2 -8.91 -53.18 -35.26
C ASN A 2 -8.36 -52.12 -36.21
N THR A 3 -9.25 -51.23 -36.64
CA THR A 3 -8.91 -50.01 -37.36
C THR A 3 -9.06 -48.82 -36.41
N ILE A 4 -8.27 -48.73 -35.36
CA ILE A 4 -8.08 -47.52 -34.58
C ILE A 4 -6.78 -46.87 -35.07
N ASN A 5 -6.83 -46.35 -36.21
CA ASN A 5 -6.91 -44.93 -36.44
C ASN A 5 -5.64 -44.19 -36.08
N ILE A 6 -4.67 -44.33 -37.02
CA ILE A 6 -3.42 -43.55 -37.05
C ILE A 6 -3.69 -42.04 -37.04
N THR A 7 -4.87 -41.61 -37.48
CA THR A 7 -5.34 -40.24 -37.50
C THR A 7 -5.58 -39.63 -36.10
N THR A 8 -6.15 -40.41 -35.18
CA THR A 8 -6.40 -39.94 -33.79
C THR A 8 -5.12 -39.75 -32.97
N LYS A 9 -4.14 -40.66 -33.16
CA LYS A 9 -2.83 -40.50 -32.50
C LYS A 9 -2.04 -39.26 -32.99
N LYS A 10 -2.08 -38.97 -34.29
CA LYS A 10 -1.47 -37.77 -34.86
C LYS A 10 -2.16 -36.49 -34.40
N LEU A 11 -3.50 -36.51 -34.26
CA LEU A 11 -4.27 -35.36 -33.78
C LEU A 11 -3.95 -35.03 -32.31
N ILE A 12 -3.85 -36.07 -31.45
CA ILE A 12 -3.50 -35.86 -30.02
C ILE A 12 -2.09 -35.28 -29.85
N VAL A 13 -1.13 -35.72 -30.67
CA VAL A 13 0.25 -35.21 -30.63
C VAL A 13 0.30 -33.74 -31.06
N ILE A 14 -0.45 -33.35 -32.10
CA ILE A 14 -0.49 -31.97 -32.59
C ILE A 14 -1.16 -31.05 -31.56
N ILE A 15 -2.25 -31.49 -30.92
CA ILE A 15 -2.92 -30.73 -29.87
C ILE A 15 -2.02 -30.58 -28.62
N GLY A 16 -1.30 -31.67 -28.25
CA GLY A 16 -0.35 -31.62 -27.12
C GLY A 16 0.81 -30.69 -27.36
N LEU A 17 1.37 -30.64 -28.57
CA LEU A 17 2.45 -29.74 -28.93
C LEU A 17 1.99 -28.24 -28.97
N GLY A 18 0.79 -28.02 -29.50
CA GLY A 18 0.19 -26.68 -29.52
C GLY A 18 -0.05 -26.08 -28.12
N LEU A 19 -0.53 -26.88 -27.18
CA LEU A 19 -0.75 -26.47 -25.79
C LEU A 19 0.57 -26.22 -25.05
N ALA A 20 1.62 -27.00 -25.30
CA ALA A 20 2.92 -26.80 -24.70
C ALA A 20 3.60 -25.49 -25.19
N LEU A 21 3.43 -25.16 -26.48
CA LEU A 21 3.95 -23.90 -27.04
C LEU A 21 3.14 -22.69 -26.53
N ALA A 22 1.82 -22.79 -26.41
CA ALA A 22 0.98 -21.72 -25.85
C ALA A 22 1.28 -21.47 -24.37
N ALA A 23 1.53 -22.52 -23.59
CA ALA A 23 1.91 -22.37 -22.18
C ALA A 23 3.28 -21.72 -22.01
N ASN A 24 4.24 -22.04 -22.87
CA ASN A 24 5.57 -21.43 -22.84
C ASN A 24 5.54 -19.95 -23.27
N THR A 25 4.77 -19.59 -24.28
CA THR A 25 4.62 -18.19 -24.70
C THR A 25 3.87 -17.37 -23.65
N TYR A 26 2.84 -17.94 -23.01
CA TYR A 26 2.11 -17.30 -21.92
C TYR A 26 3.01 -17.06 -20.69
N PHE A 27 3.89 -18.01 -20.36
CA PHE A 27 4.85 -17.86 -19.26
C PHE A 27 5.94 -16.82 -19.58
N TYR A 28 6.36 -16.68 -20.84
CA TYR A 28 7.31 -15.66 -21.27
C TYR A 28 6.68 -14.26 -21.30
N ILE A 29 5.41 -14.14 -21.71
CA ILE A 29 4.69 -12.85 -21.72
C ILE A 29 4.29 -12.45 -20.30
N SER A 30 4.00 -13.38 -19.41
CA SER A 30 3.68 -13.13 -17.99
C SER A 30 4.91 -12.73 -17.16
N LYS A 31 6.14 -12.96 -17.65
CA LYS A 31 7.36 -12.35 -17.12
C LYS A 31 7.61 -10.94 -17.67
N GLY A 32 6.55 -10.29 -18.20
CA GLY A 32 6.58 -8.92 -18.64
C GLY A 32 7.03 -8.02 -17.49
N ASP A 33 8.14 -7.38 -17.72
CA ASP A 33 8.81 -6.30 -17.01
C ASP A 33 7.98 -5.70 -15.86
N ALA A 34 8.27 -6.15 -14.65
CA ALA A 34 8.01 -5.30 -13.49
C ALA A 34 8.67 -3.94 -13.82
N PRO A 35 7.93 -2.83 -13.76
CA PRO A 35 8.47 -1.52 -14.11
C PRO A 35 9.76 -1.33 -13.30
N LYS A 36 10.90 -1.22 -13.98
CA LYS A 36 12.19 -0.93 -13.35
C LYS A 36 12.03 0.37 -12.60
N LYS A 37 11.75 0.28 -11.30
CA LYS A 37 11.73 1.43 -10.41
C LYS A 37 13.06 2.16 -10.60
N SER A 38 13.01 3.39 -11.05
CA SER A 38 14.21 4.21 -11.23
C SER A 38 15.06 4.12 -9.95
N SER A 39 16.37 4.00 -10.08
CA SER A 39 17.29 3.95 -8.93
C SER A 39 17.07 5.10 -7.96
N ASN A 40 16.68 6.28 -8.46
CA ASN A 40 16.36 7.46 -7.66
C ASN A 40 15.08 7.27 -6.83
N GLN A 41 14.05 6.60 -7.36
CA GLN A 41 12.83 6.29 -6.60
C GLN A 41 13.12 5.28 -5.48
N THR A 42 14.02 4.34 -5.71
CA THR A 42 14.43 3.37 -4.68
C THR A 42 15.19 4.04 -3.55
N LEU A 43 16.09 4.98 -3.86
CA LEU A 43 16.84 5.76 -2.86
C LEU A 43 15.94 6.69 -2.07
N ALA A 44 15.01 7.40 -2.71
CA ALA A 44 14.04 8.27 -2.05
C ALA A 44 13.13 7.46 -1.11
N GLN A 45 12.69 6.27 -1.54
CA GLN A 45 11.89 5.38 -0.71
C GLN A 45 12.69 4.85 0.49
N ALA A 46 13.94 4.47 0.32
CA ALA A 46 14.80 4.02 1.41
C ALA A 46 15.03 5.15 2.45
N ALA A 47 15.22 6.38 1.97
CA ALA A 47 15.35 7.56 2.84
C ALA A 47 14.06 7.83 3.62
N LEU A 48 12.88 7.76 2.97
CA LEU A 48 11.58 7.88 3.63
C LEU A 48 11.41 6.81 4.70
N THR A 49 11.68 5.55 4.38
CA THR A 49 11.55 4.44 5.33
C THR A 49 12.44 4.65 6.55
N LYS A 50 13.72 4.97 6.36
CA LYS A 50 14.66 5.20 7.46
C LYS A 50 14.22 6.34 8.40
N ILE A 51 13.80 7.46 7.84
CA ILE A 51 13.30 8.60 8.64
C ILE A 51 11.97 8.26 9.29
N GLY A 52 11.07 7.63 8.54
CA GLY A 52 9.75 7.24 9.03
C GLY A 52 9.81 6.28 10.21
N GLU A 53 10.64 5.23 10.15
CA GLU A 53 10.86 4.30 11.26
C GLU A 53 11.31 5.00 12.54
N LYS A 54 12.25 5.96 12.41
CA LYS A 54 12.70 6.79 13.54
C LYS A 54 11.54 7.63 14.11
N CYS A 55 10.71 8.23 13.25
CA CYS A 55 9.59 9.06 13.69
C CYS A 55 8.48 8.22 14.33
N LEU A 56 8.24 6.99 13.81
CA LEU A 56 7.31 6.03 14.43
C LEU A 56 7.77 5.64 15.83
N ASP A 57 9.06 5.35 16.03
CA ASP A 57 9.63 5.02 17.34
C ASP A 57 9.50 6.20 18.32
N PHE A 58 9.67 7.44 17.88
CA PHE A 58 9.41 8.61 18.71
C PHE A 58 7.93 8.72 19.10
N GLY A 59 7.01 8.45 18.16
CA GLY A 59 5.58 8.41 18.44
C GLY A 59 5.22 7.37 19.49
N GLU A 60 5.74 6.15 19.38
CA GLU A 60 5.52 5.08 20.36
C GLU A 60 6.05 5.45 21.75
N ARG A 61 7.27 5.97 21.83
CA ARG A 61 7.84 6.37 23.12
C ARG A 61 7.08 7.50 23.79
N ALA A 62 6.52 8.44 23.01
CA ALA A 62 5.73 9.54 23.54
C ALA A 62 4.43 9.10 24.25
N VAL A 63 3.95 7.90 23.96
CA VAL A 63 2.71 7.34 24.54
C VAL A 63 2.93 6.07 25.35
N ALA A 64 4.18 5.65 25.56
CA ALA A 64 4.51 4.38 26.21
C ALA A 64 3.95 4.27 27.65
N SER A 65 3.88 5.38 28.39
CA SER A 65 3.33 5.42 29.75
C SER A 65 1.80 5.50 29.79
N ASN A 66 1.13 5.73 28.66
CA ASN A 66 -0.33 5.85 28.59
C ASN A 66 -0.96 4.51 28.27
N THR A 67 -1.43 3.79 29.28
CA THR A 67 -2.22 2.56 29.08
C THR A 67 -3.71 2.95 29.08
N PRO A 68 -4.36 2.99 27.91
CA PRO A 68 -5.76 3.39 27.86
C PRO A 68 -6.66 2.29 28.46
N ILE A 69 -7.63 2.70 29.26
CA ILE A 69 -8.62 1.82 29.89
C ILE A 69 -9.96 1.92 29.15
N ILE A 70 -10.26 3.10 28.60
CA ILE A 70 -11.51 3.40 27.88
C ILE A 70 -11.20 3.89 26.46
N GLU A 71 -12.18 3.77 25.57
CA GLU A 71 -12.04 4.13 24.14
C GLU A 71 -11.58 5.58 23.92
N PHE A 72 -12.09 6.52 24.69
CA PHE A 72 -11.68 7.93 24.60
C PHE A 72 -10.17 8.09 24.83
N GLN A 73 -9.61 7.42 25.82
CA GLN A 73 -8.16 7.46 26.10
C GLN A 73 -7.34 6.80 24.97
N GLN A 74 -7.91 5.82 24.26
CA GLN A 74 -7.25 5.26 23.06
C GLN A 74 -7.17 6.31 21.95
N LEU A 75 -8.24 7.05 21.69
CA LEU A 75 -8.27 8.12 20.71
C LEU A 75 -7.28 9.24 21.04
N GLU A 76 -7.20 9.66 22.31
CA GLU A 76 -6.21 10.63 22.77
C GLU A 76 -4.77 10.13 22.59
N ARG A 77 -4.52 8.88 22.94
CA ARG A 77 -3.21 8.24 22.75
C ARG A 77 -2.81 8.21 21.27
N GLU A 78 -3.73 7.81 20.39
CA GLU A 78 -3.49 7.80 18.94
C GLU A 78 -3.27 9.21 18.39
N ALA A 79 -4.02 10.19 18.84
CA ALA A 79 -3.84 11.59 18.46
C ALA A 79 -2.45 12.09 18.87
N LYS A 80 -2.05 11.92 20.12
CA LYS A 80 -0.73 12.33 20.64
C LYS A 80 0.42 11.64 19.88
N ARG A 81 0.29 10.33 19.63
CA ARG A 81 1.26 9.57 18.84
C ARG A 81 1.41 10.14 17.44
N SER A 82 0.28 10.39 16.76
CA SER A 82 0.24 10.92 15.40
C SER A 82 0.85 12.32 15.30
N ASP A 83 0.59 13.19 16.28
CA ASP A 83 1.17 14.55 16.35
C ASP A 83 2.69 14.51 16.45
N VAL A 84 3.24 13.60 17.24
CA VAL A 84 4.70 13.41 17.36
C VAL A 84 5.30 12.92 16.05
N ILE A 85 4.67 11.92 15.40
CA ILE A 85 5.10 11.41 14.10
C ILE A 85 5.08 12.52 13.06
N GLN A 86 3.98 13.28 12.98
CA GLN A 86 3.82 14.35 12.00
C GLN A 86 4.88 15.45 12.17
N ARG A 87 5.16 15.90 13.39
CA ARG A 87 6.21 16.88 13.68
C ARG A 87 7.57 16.35 13.25
N CYS A 88 7.92 15.14 13.69
CA CYS A 88 9.20 14.53 13.32
C CYS A 88 9.37 14.42 11.81
N MET A 89 8.35 13.99 11.06
CA MET A 89 8.38 13.90 9.60
C MET A 89 8.55 15.29 8.97
N THR A 90 7.82 16.29 9.46
CA THR A 90 7.89 17.68 8.98
C THR A 90 9.29 18.27 9.19
N ASP A 91 9.88 18.08 10.35
CA ASP A 91 11.24 18.53 10.68
C ASP A 91 12.30 17.88 9.78
N ASN A 92 12.02 16.68 9.27
CA ASN A 92 12.85 15.99 8.29
C ASN A 92 12.48 16.30 6.82
N GLY A 93 11.60 17.28 6.59
CA GLY A 93 11.23 17.79 5.26
C GLY A 93 10.23 16.92 4.50
N TYR A 94 9.42 16.13 5.20
CA TYR A 94 8.29 15.39 4.64
C TYR A 94 6.97 16.06 5.02
N VAL A 95 6.03 16.07 4.08
CA VAL A 95 4.68 16.62 4.30
C VAL A 95 3.64 15.62 3.79
N GLN A 96 2.40 15.81 4.23
CA GLN A 96 1.28 15.05 3.68
C GLN A 96 1.17 15.29 2.18
N ASN A 97 1.07 14.21 1.43
CA ASN A 97 0.96 14.27 -0.02
C ASN A 97 -0.44 14.77 -0.44
N PRO A 98 -0.55 15.89 -1.18
CA PRO A 98 -1.85 16.37 -1.66
C PRO A 98 -2.58 15.37 -2.56
N ALA A 99 -1.84 14.55 -3.33
CA ALA A 99 -2.44 13.51 -4.15
C ALA A 99 -3.10 12.42 -3.30
N TRP A 100 -2.51 12.09 -2.13
CA TRP A 100 -3.14 11.18 -1.16
C TRP A 100 -4.44 11.77 -0.62
N LEU A 101 -4.46 13.04 -0.29
CA LEU A 101 -5.67 13.71 0.22
C LEU A 101 -6.81 13.69 -0.83
N GLY A 102 -6.49 13.94 -2.10
CA GLY A 102 -7.45 13.84 -3.21
C GLY A 102 -8.00 12.42 -3.39
N TYR A 103 -7.14 11.41 -3.21
CA TYR A 103 -7.52 10.00 -3.23
C TYR A 103 -8.40 9.61 -2.03
N ALA A 104 -8.08 10.08 -0.83
CA ALA A 104 -8.75 9.69 0.41
C ALA A 104 -10.17 10.28 0.55
N ARG A 105 -10.40 11.54 0.14
CA ARG A 105 -11.68 12.24 0.31
C ARG A 105 -12.91 11.47 -0.19
N PRO A 106 -12.96 10.96 -1.43
CA PRO A 106 -14.12 10.22 -1.91
C PRO A 106 -14.33 8.89 -1.17
N ILE A 107 -13.25 8.26 -0.70
CA ILE A 107 -13.31 6.98 0.02
C ILE A 107 -13.95 7.17 1.39
N VAL A 108 -13.48 8.15 2.17
CA VAL A 108 -13.95 8.36 3.54
C VAL A 108 -15.37 8.93 3.61
N LYS A 109 -15.88 9.54 2.54
CA LYS A 109 -17.23 10.11 2.55
C LYS A 109 -18.30 9.08 2.89
N THR A 110 -18.24 7.90 2.26
CA THR A 110 -19.18 6.82 2.54
C THR A 110 -19.08 6.29 3.98
N ASP A 111 -17.87 6.24 4.52
CA ASP A 111 -17.64 5.74 5.88
C ASP A 111 -18.03 6.80 6.91
N ALA A 112 -17.81 8.09 6.62
CA ALA A 112 -18.28 9.21 7.45
C ALA A 112 -19.79 9.22 7.58
N ASP A 113 -20.51 9.06 6.47
CA ASP A 113 -21.98 9.01 6.46
C ASP A 113 -22.52 7.85 7.32
N LYS A 114 -21.91 6.66 7.23
CA LYS A 114 -22.29 5.49 8.03
C LYS A 114 -22.00 5.67 9.52
N ALA A 115 -20.88 6.31 9.85
CA ALA A 115 -20.47 6.53 11.23
C ALA A 115 -21.08 7.79 11.86
N SER A 116 -21.86 8.58 11.10
CA SER A 116 -22.42 9.87 11.52
C SER A 116 -21.38 10.86 12.04
N ILE A 117 -20.20 10.88 11.40
CA ILE A 117 -19.11 11.83 11.67
C ILE A 117 -18.88 12.75 10.47
N SER A 118 -18.16 13.86 10.67
CA SER A 118 -17.79 14.73 9.55
C SER A 118 -16.76 14.07 8.61
N THR A 119 -16.78 14.45 7.33
CA THR A 119 -15.77 14.00 6.36
C THR A 119 -14.34 14.37 6.80
N ASP A 120 -14.16 15.54 7.43
CA ASP A 120 -12.84 15.98 7.90
C ASP A 120 -12.37 15.15 9.10
N GLU A 121 -13.26 14.75 9.97
CA GLU A 121 -12.96 13.80 11.05
C GLU A 121 -12.58 12.42 10.51
N ALA A 122 -13.32 11.91 9.54
CA ALA A 122 -13.01 10.64 8.88
C ALA A 122 -11.65 10.69 8.16
N ILE A 123 -11.31 11.82 7.49
CA ILE A 123 -9.97 12.04 6.90
C ILE A 123 -8.90 12.04 7.99
N THR A 124 -9.14 12.72 9.10
CA THR A 124 -8.19 12.78 10.22
C THR A 124 -7.93 11.37 10.78
N ASN A 125 -8.97 10.59 11.01
CA ASN A 125 -8.87 9.21 11.49
C ASN A 125 -8.12 8.31 10.49
N LEU A 126 -8.38 8.46 9.19
CA LEU A 126 -7.65 7.73 8.16
C LEU A 126 -6.19 8.19 8.09
N SER A 127 -5.90 9.48 8.19
CA SER A 127 -4.55 10.06 8.20
C SER A 127 -3.68 9.47 9.29
N ARG A 128 -4.20 9.36 10.53
CA ARG A 128 -3.49 8.76 11.67
C ARG A 128 -3.01 7.33 11.40
N LYS A 129 -3.81 6.57 10.65
CA LYS A 129 -3.46 5.19 10.23
C LYS A 129 -2.47 5.20 9.06
N GLN A 130 -2.70 6.07 8.07
CA GLN A 130 -1.94 6.07 6.84
C GLN A 130 -0.53 6.67 6.97
N MET A 131 -0.33 7.63 7.88
CA MET A 131 1.00 8.20 8.14
C MET A 131 2.01 7.18 8.67
N GLN A 132 1.54 6.05 9.18
CA GLN A 132 2.38 4.95 9.69
C GLN A 132 2.80 3.98 8.58
N VAL A 133 2.20 4.07 7.39
CA VAL A 133 2.51 3.23 6.24
C VAL A 133 3.62 3.87 5.44
N LEU A 134 4.82 3.31 5.55
CA LEU A 134 6.03 3.83 4.90
C LEU A 134 6.32 3.15 3.55
N SER A 135 5.67 2.02 3.27
CA SER A 135 5.84 1.29 2.02
C SER A 135 4.79 1.69 0.99
N PRO A 136 5.15 1.80 -0.30
CA PRO A 136 4.20 2.04 -1.36
C PRO A 136 3.12 0.95 -1.42
N VAL A 137 1.88 1.35 -1.64
CA VAL A 137 0.74 0.44 -1.82
C VAL A 137 0.19 0.61 -3.22
N ALA A 138 0.02 -0.50 -3.94
CA ALA A 138 -0.50 -0.47 -5.31
C ALA A 138 -1.86 0.23 -5.40
N GLY A 139 -2.03 1.11 -6.39
CA GLY A 139 -3.29 1.84 -6.63
C GLY A 139 -3.56 3.00 -5.66
N ARG A 140 -2.62 3.33 -4.78
CA ARG A 140 -2.77 4.42 -3.82
C ARG A 140 -1.53 5.32 -3.81
N PRO A 141 -1.68 6.67 -3.82
CA PRO A 141 -0.56 7.58 -3.56
C PRO A 141 0.04 7.37 -2.17
N ASP A 142 1.35 7.52 -2.04
CA ASP A 142 2.02 7.50 -0.74
C ASP A 142 1.52 8.66 0.13
N TYR A 143 1.41 8.42 1.44
CA TYR A 143 0.96 9.46 2.39
C TYR A 143 1.98 10.59 2.52
N TRP A 144 3.28 10.26 2.55
CA TRP A 144 4.37 11.22 2.70
C TRP A 144 5.03 11.57 1.37
N VAL A 145 5.34 12.84 1.18
CA VAL A 145 6.13 13.34 0.07
C VAL A 145 7.21 14.29 0.58
N LYS A 146 8.38 14.26 -0.04
CA LYS A 146 9.47 15.20 0.26
C LYS A 146 9.04 16.61 -0.16
N LYS A 147 9.24 17.60 0.71
CA LYS A 147 8.97 19.02 0.46
C LYS A 147 9.97 19.60 -0.53
#